data_d1ac285b31cc277215523fb0ff0e4543
#
_entry.id   d1ac285b31cc277215523fb0ff0e4543
#
_cell.length_a   1.000
_cell.length_b   1.000
_cell.length_c   1.000
_cell.angle_alpha   90.00
_cell.angle_beta   90.00
_cell.angle_gamma   90.00
#
_symmetry.space_group_name_H-M   'P 1'
#
loop_
_entity.id
_entity.type
_entity.pdbx_description
1 polymer ?
#
loop_
_entity_poly.entity_id
_entity_poly.type
_entity_poly.pdbx_seq_one_letter_code
_entity_poly.pdbx_strand_id
1 'polypeptide(L)'
;MSASKDLCVFYLHGFKSSPASSKAVMIGQWLAEKGVAYECPALDISPLIALDQIETLIDERLAEGFSPRLIGSSLGGFYATWFMEQHPAKDQMRAALLNPACWPSRDLAGQVGTHKAWHSDEILAFRDTYLQDLKAMEVGLSHPERYLVVAAQGDELLDWKDMVARYPGAQHLVIPGSDHGLSDFPDHWPAISDFLLR
;
A
#
# COMPACT_ATOMS: atom_id res chain seq x y z
N MET A 1 -3.65 15.40 22.15
CA MET A 1 -4.76 14.46 21.90
C MET A 1 -4.15 13.08 21.93
N SER A 2 -4.60 12.18 22.80
CA SER A 2 -4.11 10.80 22.87
C SER A 2 -4.34 10.16 21.50
N ALA A 3 -3.29 9.64 20.85
CA ALA A 3 -3.45 8.74 19.72
C ALA A 3 -4.40 7.63 20.19
N SER A 4 -5.45 7.36 19.43
CA SER A 4 -6.40 6.35 19.87
C SER A 4 -5.66 5.02 19.93
N LYS A 5 -5.72 4.36 21.09
CA LYS A 5 -5.13 3.02 21.28
C LYS A 5 -5.74 1.95 20.37
N ASP A 6 -6.70 2.36 19.56
CA ASP A 6 -7.53 1.48 18.75
C ASP A 6 -7.15 1.46 17.26
N LEU A 7 -6.02 2.04 16.85
CA LEU A 7 -5.55 2.02 15.47
C LEU A 7 -4.42 1.02 15.26
N CYS A 8 -4.50 0.25 14.19
CA CYS A 8 -3.38 -0.54 13.67
C CYS A 8 -3.11 -0.14 12.22
N VAL A 9 -1.88 0.28 11.94
CA VAL A 9 -1.43 0.66 10.60
C VAL A 9 -0.75 -0.53 9.92
N PHE A 10 -1.25 -0.91 8.75
CA PHE A 10 -0.69 -1.95 7.89
C PHE A 10 0.09 -1.31 6.76
N TYR A 11 1.38 -1.59 6.65
CA TYR A 11 2.18 -1.18 5.50
C TYR A 11 2.32 -2.33 4.51
N LEU A 12 1.75 -2.14 3.33
CA LEU A 12 1.77 -3.09 2.23
C LEU A 12 2.84 -2.65 1.23
N HIS A 13 3.92 -3.40 1.17
CA HIS A 13 5.06 -3.07 0.31
C HIS A 13 4.82 -3.42 -1.17
N GLY A 14 5.64 -2.86 -2.06
CA GLY A 14 5.56 -3.08 -3.50
C GLY A 14 6.19 -4.40 -3.97
N PHE A 15 6.12 -4.62 -5.29
CA PHE A 15 6.67 -5.77 -5.98
C PHE A 15 8.16 -5.95 -5.68
N LYS A 16 8.61 -7.14 -5.32
CA LYS A 16 9.98 -7.53 -4.93
C LYS A 16 10.54 -6.82 -3.68
N SER A 17 9.74 -6.00 -3.00
CA SER A 17 10.14 -5.32 -1.77
C SER A 17 9.91 -6.22 -0.54
N SER A 18 10.14 -5.69 0.65
CA SER A 18 9.99 -6.43 1.90
C SER A 18 9.77 -5.50 3.11
N PRO A 19 9.47 -6.04 4.30
CA PRO A 19 9.44 -5.29 5.55
C PRO A 19 10.78 -4.62 5.92
N ALA A 20 11.90 -5.04 5.32
CA ALA A 20 13.21 -4.44 5.52
C ALA A 20 13.45 -3.17 4.68
N SER A 21 12.46 -2.74 3.85
CA SER A 21 12.58 -1.50 3.10
C SER A 21 12.67 -0.28 4.02
N SER A 22 13.41 0.74 3.59
CA SER A 22 13.63 1.95 4.41
C SER A 22 12.33 2.61 4.84
N LYS A 23 11.32 2.72 3.95
CA LYS A 23 10.00 3.25 4.30
C LYS A 23 9.29 2.41 5.35
N ALA A 24 9.28 1.08 5.22
CA ALA A 24 8.64 0.20 6.19
C ALA A 24 9.24 0.37 7.59
N VAL A 25 10.57 0.41 7.66
CA VAL A 25 11.30 0.59 8.93
C VAL A 25 11.03 1.97 9.55
N MET A 26 11.13 3.05 8.75
CA MET A 26 10.86 4.41 9.25
C MET A 26 9.43 4.57 9.75
N ILE A 27 8.44 4.11 8.99
CA ILE A 27 7.02 4.19 9.38
C ILE A 27 6.81 3.45 10.70
N GLY A 28 7.35 2.23 10.83
CA GLY A 28 7.24 1.44 12.05
C GLY A 28 7.83 2.16 13.27
N GLN A 29 9.01 2.80 13.13
CA GLN A 29 9.63 3.58 14.19
C GLN A 29 8.77 4.79 14.60
N TRP A 30 8.30 5.58 13.65
CA TRP A 30 7.48 6.77 13.92
C TRP A 30 6.12 6.44 14.52
N LEU A 31 5.52 5.32 14.14
CA LEU A 31 4.26 4.86 14.74
C LEU A 31 4.47 4.33 16.16
N ALA A 32 5.58 3.63 16.40
CA ALA A 32 5.96 3.17 17.74
C ALA A 32 6.15 4.34 18.72
N GLU A 33 6.79 5.44 18.27
CA GLU A 33 6.92 6.68 19.07
C GLU A 33 5.57 7.29 19.46
N LYS A 34 4.53 7.06 18.64
CA LYS A 34 3.16 7.51 18.89
C LYS A 34 2.31 6.50 19.65
N GLY A 35 2.84 5.30 19.94
CA GLY A 35 2.11 4.21 20.56
C GLY A 35 1.00 3.61 19.66
N VAL A 36 1.14 3.72 18.34
CA VAL A 36 0.23 3.16 17.34
C VAL A 36 0.73 1.78 16.92
N ALA A 37 -0.16 0.78 16.90
CA ALA A 37 0.16 -0.55 16.43
C ALA A 37 0.52 -0.55 14.94
N TYR A 38 1.49 -1.39 14.55
CA TYR A 38 2.02 -1.43 13.19
C TYR A 38 2.26 -2.87 12.74
N GLU A 39 1.80 -3.18 11.52
CA GLU A 39 2.02 -4.44 10.84
C GLU A 39 2.63 -4.20 9.47
N CYS A 40 3.62 -5.01 9.12
CA CYS A 40 4.24 -5.02 7.80
C CYS A 40 4.54 -6.47 7.40
N PRO A 41 3.58 -7.19 6.81
CA PRO A 41 3.80 -8.58 6.39
C PRO A 41 4.82 -8.69 5.26
N ALA A 42 5.58 -9.77 5.24
CA ALA A 42 6.37 -10.15 4.07
C ALA A 42 5.42 -10.77 3.03
N LEU A 43 4.94 -9.93 2.11
CA LEU A 43 3.95 -10.34 1.11
C LEU A 43 4.56 -11.32 0.09
N ASP A 44 3.83 -12.40 -0.15
CA ASP A 44 4.19 -13.37 -1.19
C ASP A 44 4.14 -12.73 -2.59
N ILE A 45 4.91 -13.26 -3.52
CA ILE A 45 4.90 -12.82 -4.92
C ILE A 45 3.61 -13.19 -5.65
N SER A 46 2.90 -14.22 -5.18
CA SER A 46 1.57 -14.60 -5.67
C SER A 46 0.53 -13.61 -5.14
N PRO A 47 -0.23 -12.93 -6.02
CA PRO A 47 -1.25 -11.97 -5.59
C PRO A 47 -2.30 -12.57 -4.65
N LEU A 48 -2.74 -13.79 -4.90
CA LEU A 48 -3.76 -14.44 -4.08
C LEU A 48 -3.24 -14.84 -2.71
N ILE A 49 -1.98 -15.30 -2.60
CA ILE A 49 -1.36 -15.60 -1.31
C ILE A 49 -1.13 -14.29 -0.54
N ALA A 50 -0.67 -13.23 -1.22
CA ALA A 50 -0.52 -11.92 -0.58
C ALA A 50 -1.84 -11.39 -0.02
N LEU A 51 -2.97 -11.55 -0.74
CA LEU A 51 -4.29 -11.18 -0.23
C LEU A 51 -4.64 -11.96 1.05
N ASP A 52 -4.49 -13.28 1.03
CA ASP A 52 -4.79 -14.15 2.18
C ASP A 52 -3.95 -13.75 3.42
N GLN A 53 -2.66 -13.46 3.22
CA GLN A 53 -1.77 -12.97 4.28
C GLN A 53 -2.27 -11.64 4.89
N ILE A 54 -2.68 -10.69 4.05
CA ILE A 54 -3.16 -9.37 4.50
C ILE A 54 -4.51 -9.52 5.20
N GLU A 55 -5.44 -10.28 4.63
CA GLU A 55 -6.78 -10.52 5.19
C GLU A 55 -6.68 -11.15 6.58
N THR A 56 -5.88 -12.20 6.72
CA THR A 56 -5.64 -12.87 8.00
C THR A 56 -5.18 -11.87 9.07
N LEU A 57 -4.17 -11.03 8.77
CA LEU A 57 -3.66 -10.06 9.73
C LEU A 57 -4.68 -8.95 10.06
N ILE A 58 -5.44 -8.49 9.07
CA ILE A 58 -6.50 -7.50 9.30
C ILE A 58 -7.57 -8.07 10.24
N ASP A 59 -8.01 -9.31 9.98
CA ASP A 59 -9.03 -9.98 10.79
C ASP A 59 -8.56 -10.24 12.23
N GLU A 60 -7.30 -10.65 12.41
CA GLU A 60 -6.70 -10.81 13.74
C GLU A 60 -6.72 -9.49 14.53
N ARG A 61 -6.31 -8.37 13.93
CA ARG A 61 -6.31 -7.07 14.59
C ARG A 61 -7.73 -6.52 14.83
N LEU A 62 -8.67 -6.78 13.93
CA LEU A 62 -10.09 -6.46 14.15
C LEU A 62 -10.66 -7.25 15.33
N ALA A 63 -10.34 -8.54 15.46
CA ALA A 63 -10.77 -9.37 16.59
C ALA A 63 -10.19 -8.90 17.93
N GLU A 64 -9.00 -8.28 17.93
CA GLU A 64 -8.38 -7.63 19.07
C GLU A 64 -8.95 -6.23 19.38
N GLY A 65 -9.86 -5.71 18.54
CA GLY A 65 -10.52 -4.41 18.71
C GLY A 65 -9.83 -3.23 18.04
N PHE A 66 -8.84 -3.46 17.17
CA PHE A 66 -8.19 -2.40 16.40
C PHE A 66 -8.99 -2.00 15.17
N SER A 67 -8.87 -0.72 14.78
CA SER A 67 -9.38 -0.20 13.51
C SER A 67 -8.25 -0.13 12.49
N PRO A 68 -8.35 -0.83 11.33
CA PRO A 68 -7.28 -0.86 10.34
C PRO A 68 -7.08 0.47 9.63
N ARG A 69 -5.80 0.82 9.41
CA ARG A 69 -5.35 1.90 8.54
C ARG A 69 -4.33 1.32 7.57
N LEU A 70 -4.46 1.62 6.28
CA LEU A 70 -3.63 1.01 5.26
C LEU A 70 -2.66 2.04 4.68
N ILE A 71 -1.40 1.68 4.54
CA ILE A 71 -0.42 2.39 3.72
C ILE A 71 0.02 1.41 2.65
N GLY A 72 -0.26 1.71 1.39
CA GLY A 72 0.14 0.84 0.28
C GLY A 72 1.12 1.54 -0.66
N SER A 73 2.30 0.96 -0.87
CA SER A 73 3.31 1.49 -1.79
C SER A 73 3.34 0.68 -3.09
N SER A 74 3.23 1.34 -4.24
CA SER A 74 3.26 0.69 -5.56
C SER A 74 2.21 -0.43 -5.66
N LEU A 75 2.59 -1.70 -5.88
CA LEU A 75 1.68 -2.85 -5.87
C LEU A 75 0.92 -2.99 -4.53
N GLY A 76 1.54 -2.64 -3.41
CA GLY A 76 0.86 -2.59 -2.12
C GLY A 76 -0.29 -1.59 -2.08
N GLY A 77 -0.22 -0.52 -2.88
CA GLY A 77 -1.31 0.44 -3.08
C GLY A 77 -2.52 -0.18 -3.79
N PHE A 78 -2.28 -1.08 -4.72
CA PHE A 78 -3.33 -1.85 -5.37
C PHE A 78 -4.02 -2.80 -4.38
N TYR A 79 -3.25 -3.53 -3.57
CA TYR A 79 -3.82 -4.39 -2.52
C TYR A 79 -4.61 -3.58 -1.49
N ALA A 80 -4.06 -2.45 -1.02
CA ALA A 80 -4.79 -1.57 -0.11
C ALA A 80 -6.13 -1.13 -0.71
N THR A 81 -6.18 -0.78 -1.99
CA THR A 81 -7.42 -0.41 -2.69
C THR A 81 -8.41 -1.56 -2.73
N TRP A 82 -7.94 -2.78 -2.98
CA TRP A 82 -8.80 -3.96 -2.97
C TRP A 82 -9.47 -4.15 -1.60
N PHE A 83 -8.71 -4.07 -0.50
CA PHE A 83 -9.26 -4.19 0.87
C PHE A 83 -10.22 -3.05 1.21
N MET A 84 -9.92 -1.84 0.81
CA MET A 84 -10.79 -0.67 1.00
C MET A 84 -12.15 -0.83 0.31
N GLU A 85 -12.27 -1.67 -0.71
CA GLU A 85 -13.50 -1.84 -1.49
C GLU A 85 -14.18 -3.20 -1.25
N GLN A 86 -13.45 -4.25 -0.86
CA GLN A 86 -13.99 -5.61 -0.78
C GLN A 86 -14.08 -6.17 0.63
N HIS A 87 -13.24 -5.72 1.56
CA HIS A 87 -13.23 -6.27 2.92
C HIS A 87 -14.55 -5.96 3.68
N PRO A 88 -15.12 -6.90 4.48
CA PRO A 88 -16.34 -6.66 5.25
C PRO A 88 -16.26 -5.45 6.19
N ALA A 89 -15.10 -5.18 6.77
CA ALA A 89 -14.86 -4.05 7.67
C ALA A 89 -14.39 -2.77 6.96
N LYS A 90 -14.49 -2.69 5.63
CA LYS A 90 -13.98 -1.58 4.81
C LYS A 90 -14.43 -0.19 5.26
N ASP A 91 -15.62 -0.07 5.82
CA ASP A 91 -16.18 1.22 6.26
C ASP A 91 -15.41 1.82 7.46
N GLN A 92 -14.64 1.01 8.17
CA GLN A 92 -13.77 1.43 9.27
C GLN A 92 -12.36 1.80 8.79
N MET A 93 -12.04 1.58 7.51
CA MET A 93 -10.68 1.72 6.97
C MET A 93 -10.45 3.09 6.33
N ARG A 94 -9.18 3.51 6.32
CA ARG A 94 -8.62 4.60 5.51
C ARG A 94 -7.31 4.13 4.90
N ALA A 95 -6.97 4.66 3.72
CA ALA A 95 -5.75 4.29 3.03
C ALA A 95 -4.95 5.51 2.54
N ALA A 96 -3.64 5.49 2.78
CA ALA A 96 -2.68 6.34 2.10
C ALA A 96 -1.94 5.50 1.05
N LEU A 97 -2.02 5.91 -0.20
CA LEU A 97 -1.46 5.20 -1.33
C LEU A 97 -0.24 5.96 -1.84
N LEU A 98 0.91 5.31 -1.85
CA LEU A 98 2.21 5.90 -2.18
C LEU A 98 2.62 5.43 -3.57
N ASN A 99 2.56 6.30 -4.57
CA ASN A 99 2.79 5.96 -5.98
C ASN A 99 2.11 4.62 -6.36
N PRO A 100 0.77 4.49 -6.19
CA PRO A 100 0.09 3.22 -6.33
C PRO A 100 0.13 2.69 -7.76
N ALA A 101 0.34 1.37 -7.92
CA ALA A 101 0.12 0.69 -9.18
C ALA A 101 -1.40 0.60 -9.45
N CYS A 102 -1.87 1.41 -10.39
CA CYS A 102 -3.30 1.50 -10.71
C CYS A 102 -3.79 0.34 -11.58
N TRP A 103 -2.89 -0.17 -12.43
CA TRP A 103 -3.17 -1.21 -13.40
C TRP A 103 -2.05 -2.26 -13.39
N PRO A 104 -1.86 -3.00 -12.28
CA PRO A 104 -0.68 -3.85 -12.10
C PRO A 104 -0.61 -5.00 -13.11
N SER A 105 -1.73 -5.48 -13.64
CA SER A 105 -1.74 -6.47 -14.72
C SER A 105 -1.08 -5.95 -16.00
N ARG A 106 -1.24 -4.65 -16.31
CA ARG A 106 -0.55 -3.96 -17.40
C ARG A 106 0.91 -3.66 -17.05
N ASP A 107 1.11 -3.04 -15.89
CA ASP A 107 2.39 -2.46 -15.49
C ASP A 107 3.46 -3.54 -15.20
N LEU A 108 3.04 -4.73 -14.75
CA LEU A 108 3.90 -5.87 -14.47
C LEU A 108 3.98 -6.89 -15.61
N ALA A 109 3.35 -6.65 -16.76
CA ALA A 109 3.37 -7.61 -17.87
C ALA A 109 4.79 -7.97 -18.33
N GLY A 110 5.72 -7.02 -18.33
CA GLY A 110 7.13 -7.23 -18.63
C GLY A 110 7.96 -7.89 -17.52
N GLN A 111 7.34 -8.19 -16.38
CA GLN A 111 8.01 -8.76 -15.20
C GLN A 111 7.78 -10.28 -15.06
N VAL A 112 7.12 -10.93 -16.03
CA VAL A 112 6.96 -12.40 -16.01
C VAL A 112 8.34 -13.05 -16.12
N GLY A 113 8.67 -13.94 -15.16
CA GLY A 113 9.97 -14.59 -15.08
C GLY A 113 10.52 -14.65 -13.67
N THR A 114 11.83 -14.85 -13.60
CA THR A 114 12.56 -15.01 -12.34
C THR A 114 13.28 -13.72 -11.97
N HIS A 115 13.12 -13.27 -10.74
CA HIS A 115 13.70 -12.05 -10.20
C HIS A 115 14.43 -12.31 -8.88
N LYS A 116 15.44 -11.51 -8.60
CA LYS A 116 16.02 -11.42 -7.27
C LYS A 116 15.20 -10.41 -6.43
N ALA A 117 14.88 -10.75 -5.19
CA ALA A 117 14.30 -9.82 -4.23
C ALA A 117 15.26 -8.66 -3.94
N TRP A 118 14.74 -7.46 -3.62
CA TRP A 118 15.60 -6.28 -3.43
C TRP A 118 16.36 -6.27 -2.11
N HIS A 119 15.80 -6.95 -1.09
CA HIS A 119 16.34 -6.90 0.27
C HIS A 119 16.80 -8.27 0.78
N SER A 120 16.91 -9.29 -0.09
CA SER A 120 17.40 -10.63 0.24
C SER A 120 18.00 -11.32 -1.00
N ASP A 121 18.60 -12.51 -0.80
CA ASP A 121 19.06 -13.36 -1.90
C ASP A 121 17.98 -14.29 -2.44
N GLU A 122 16.75 -14.11 -2.01
CA GLU A 122 15.60 -14.90 -2.46
C GLU A 122 15.33 -14.71 -3.96
N ILE A 123 15.07 -15.82 -4.64
CA ILE A 123 14.68 -15.85 -6.04
C ILE A 123 13.17 -15.99 -6.14
N LEU A 124 12.53 -15.00 -6.70
CA LEU A 124 11.10 -14.88 -6.86
C LEU A 124 10.70 -15.24 -8.30
N ALA A 125 9.71 -16.11 -8.48
CA ALA A 125 9.18 -16.46 -9.79
C ALA A 125 7.81 -15.80 -9.99
N PHE A 126 7.75 -14.71 -10.78
CA PHE A 126 6.50 -14.05 -11.15
C PHE A 126 5.92 -14.73 -12.38
N ARG A 127 4.72 -15.31 -12.25
CA ARG A 127 4.07 -16.15 -13.27
C ARG A 127 3.09 -15.35 -14.12
N ASP A 128 2.89 -15.76 -15.35
CA ASP A 128 1.88 -15.17 -16.24
C ASP A 128 0.46 -15.23 -15.65
N THR A 129 0.12 -16.33 -14.94
CA THR A 129 -1.17 -16.46 -14.24
C THR A 129 -1.42 -15.37 -13.21
N TYR A 130 -0.37 -14.81 -12.59
CA TYR A 130 -0.49 -13.74 -11.63
C TYR A 130 -0.98 -12.42 -12.25
N LEU A 131 -0.72 -12.19 -13.54
CA LEU A 131 -1.31 -11.05 -14.26
C LEU A 131 -2.83 -11.20 -14.40
N GLN A 132 -3.31 -12.42 -14.58
CA GLN A 132 -4.74 -12.71 -14.64
C GLN A 132 -5.40 -12.51 -13.26
N ASP A 133 -4.75 -12.98 -12.20
CA ASP A 133 -5.20 -12.76 -10.82
C ASP A 133 -5.30 -11.27 -10.52
N LEU A 134 -4.25 -10.49 -10.81
CA LEU A 134 -4.25 -9.04 -10.64
C LEU A 134 -5.35 -8.35 -11.45
N LYS A 135 -5.61 -8.82 -12.67
CA LYS A 135 -6.69 -8.29 -13.51
C LYS A 135 -8.07 -8.57 -12.92
N ALA A 136 -8.27 -9.76 -12.36
CA ALA A 136 -9.53 -10.14 -11.71
C ALA A 136 -9.77 -9.37 -10.39
N MET A 137 -8.72 -8.87 -9.76
CA MET A 137 -8.78 -8.07 -8.54
C MET A 137 -9.04 -6.58 -8.78
N GLU A 138 -9.14 -6.11 -10.02
CA GLU A 138 -9.46 -4.70 -10.29
C GLU A 138 -10.87 -4.36 -9.78
N VAL A 139 -10.98 -3.30 -8.96
CA VAL A 139 -12.23 -2.87 -8.30
C VAL A 139 -12.56 -1.42 -8.62
N GLY A 140 -13.85 -1.07 -8.55
CA GLY A 140 -14.29 0.34 -8.56
C GLY A 140 -14.05 1.01 -7.22
N LEU A 141 -14.14 2.34 -7.16
CA LEU A 141 -14.06 3.10 -5.91
C LEU A 141 -15.45 3.48 -5.43
N SER A 142 -15.75 3.25 -4.16
CA SER A 142 -17.05 3.58 -3.55
C SER A 142 -17.00 4.82 -2.66
N HIS A 143 -15.90 5.03 -1.92
CA HIS A 143 -15.74 6.09 -0.93
C HIS A 143 -14.39 6.81 -1.07
N PRO A 144 -14.23 7.68 -2.09
CA PRO A 144 -12.95 8.31 -2.41
C PRO A 144 -12.41 9.20 -1.27
N GLU A 145 -13.28 9.75 -0.41
CA GLU A 145 -12.88 10.56 0.74
C GLU A 145 -12.06 9.80 1.79
N ARG A 146 -12.01 8.48 1.71
CA ARG A 146 -11.20 7.62 2.59
C ARG A 146 -9.79 7.35 2.08
N TYR A 147 -9.44 7.94 0.93
CA TYR A 147 -8.13 7.77 0.31
C TYR A 147 -7.32 9.07 0.32
N LEU A 148 -6.04 8.96 0.63
CA LEU A 148 -5.01 9.92 0.29
C LEU A 148 -4.09 9.29 -0.75
N VAL A 149 -3.99 9.89 -1.92
CA VAL A 149 -3.08 9.46 -3.00
C VAL A 149 -1.87 10.38 -3.02
N VAL A 150 -0.70 9.84 -2.76
CA VAL A 150 0.58 10.52 -2.89
C VAL A 150 1.18 10.12 -4.22
N ALA A 151 1.34 11.07 -5.12
CA ALA A 151 1.78 10.83 -6.49
C ALA A 151 2.99 11.72 -6.84
N ALA A 152 4.15 11.12 -7.07
CA ALA A 152 5.36 11.82 -7.48
C ALA A 152 5.36 12.08 -8.99
N GLN A 153 5.56 13.33 -9.40
CA GLN A 153 5.65 13.68 -10.83
C GLN A 153 6.92 13.16 -11.51
N GLY A 154 7.94 12.83 -10.71
CA GLY A 154 9.18 12.23 -11.18
C GLY A 154 9.22 10.71 -11.10
N ASP A 155 8.09 10.05 -10.82
CA ASP A 155 8.01 8.58 -10.82
C ASP A 155 8.41 8.03 -12.20
N GLU A 156 9.51 7.28 -12.23
CA GLU A 156 10.10 6.74 -13.46
C GLU A 156 9.50 5.40 -13.90
N LEU A 157 8.63 4.81 -13.08
CA LEU A 157 8.00 3.51 -13.34
C LEU A 157 6.52 3.62 -13.69
N LEU A 158 5.80 4.53 -13.04
CA LEU A 158 4.34 4.65 -13.14
C LEU A 158 3.94 6.12 -13.42
N ASP A 159 3.00 6.33 -14.34
CA ASP A 159 2.52 7.68 -14.63
C ASP A 159 1.65 8.22 -13.48
N TRP A 160 2.11 9.28 -12.84
CA TRP A 160 1.38 9.97 -11.78
C TRP A 160 -0.01 10.48 -12.21
N LYS A 161 -0.21 10.73 -13.51
CA LYS A 161 -1.52 11.14 -14.05
C LYS A 161 -2.53 9.99 -13.99
N ASP A 162 -2.07 8.76 -14.24
CA ASP A 162 -2.90 7.57 -14.07
C ASP A 162 -3.34 7.43 -12.60
N MET A 163 -2.43 7.72 -11.64
CA MET A 163 -2.74 7.67 -10.22
C MET A 163 -3.83 8.69 -9.85
N VAL A 164 -3.70 9.94 -10.29
CA VAL A 164 -4.69 10.97 -10.03
C VAL A 164 -6.04 10.64 -10.70
N ALA A 165 -6.01 10.19 -11.94
CA ALA A 165 -7.22 9.86 -12.70
C ALA A 165 -7.96 8.63 -12.14
N ARG A 166 -7.22 7.68 -11.56
CA ARG A 166 -7.79 6.45 -10.98
C ARG A 166 -8.60 6.70 -9.71
N TYR A 167 -8.27 7.76 -8.94
CA TYR A 167 -8.90 8.05 -7.65
C TYR A 167 -9.62 9.41 -7.66
N PRO A 168 -10.65 9.61 -8.52
CA PRO A 168 -11.39 10.86 -8.57
C PRO A 168 -12.15 11.11 -7.26
N GLY A 169 -12.02 12.30 -6.70
CA GLY A 169 -12.64 12.67 -5.42
C GLY A 169 -11.84 12.29 -4.17
N ALA A 170 -10.74 11.56 -4.30
CA ALA A 170 -9.80 11.33 -3.20
C ALA A 170 -9.01 12.60 -2.86
N GLN A 171 -8.39 12.63 -1.68
CA GLN A 171 -7.38 13.63 -1.38
C GLN A 171 -6.10 13.29 -2.16
N HIS A 172 -5.53 14.26 -2.87
CA HIS A 172 -4.30 14.09 -3.63
C HIS A 172 -3.17 14.93 -3.04
N LEU A 173 -2.00 14.33 -2.83
CA LEU A 173 -0.73 14.98 -2.56
C LEU A 173 0.19 14.73 -3.78
N VAL A 174 0.14 15.64 -4.74
CA VAL A 174 0.99 15.58 -5.94
C VAL A 174 2.31 16.28 -5.63
N ILE A 175 3.42 15.52 -5.71
CA ILE A 175 4.75 15.99 -5.36
C ILE A 175 5.50 16.35 -6.64
N PRO A 176 5.91 17.64 -6.83
CA PRO A 176 6.77 18.01 -7.94
C PRO A 176 8.15 17.33 -7.82
N GLY A 177 8.55 16.57 -8.81
CA GLY A 177 9.77 15.77 -8.75
C GLY A 177 9.58 14.48 -7.95
N SER A 178 10.54 14.18 -7.06
CA SER A 178 10.64 12.91 -6.34
C SER A 178 10.85 11.72 -7.30
N ASP A 179 10.65 10.49 -6.85
CA ASP A 179 10.86 9.26 -7.61
C ASP A 179 9.82 8.19 -7.24
N HIS A 180 9.85 7.02 -7.90
CA HIS A 180 8.96 5.90 -7.56
C HIS A 180 9.11 5.47 -6.10
N GLY A 181 10.32 5.51 -5.59
CA GLY A 181 10.65 5.17 -4.21
C GLY A 181 10.18 6.19 -3.18
N LEU A 182 9.79 7.41 -3.58
CA LEU A 182 9.59 8.56 -2.68
C LEU A 182 10.81 8.72 -1.76
N SER A 183 11.96 9.03 -2.35
CA SER A 183 13.22 9.21 -1.59
C SER A 183 13.15 10.35 -0.57
N ASP A 184 12.22 11.30 -0.77
CA ASP A 184 11.87 12.41 0.08
C ASP A 184 10.68 12.12 1.01
N PHE A 185 10.31 10.85 1.20
CA PHE A 185 9.15 10.42 2.02
C PHE A 185 9.06 11.07 3.40
N PRO A 186 10.18 11.30 4.14
CA PRO A 186 10.13 11.97 5.44
C PRO A 186 9.45 13.34 5.40
N ASP A 187 9.60 14.11 4.34
CA ASP A 187 9.04 15.46 4.21
C ASP A 187 7.50 15.42 4.06
N HIS A 188 6.97 14.30 3.61
CA HIS A 188 5.54 14.10 3.36
C HIS A 188 4.82 13.34 4.47
N TRP A 189 5.57 12.70 5.38
CA TRP A 189 5.00 11.92 6.48
C TRP A 189 4.02 12.69 7.36
N PRO A 190 4.23 13.96 7.73
CA PRO A 190 3.27 14.71 8.54
C PRO A 190 1.87 14.73 7.91
N ALA A 191 1.76 15.02 6.61
CA ALA A 191 0.48 15.07 5.91
C ALA A 191 -0.17 13.68 5.81
N ILE A 192 0.64 12.63 5.59
CA ILE A 192 0.18 11.24 5.49
C ILE A 192 -0.33 10.76 6.86
N SER A 193 0.45 10.97 7.92
CA SER A 193 0.07 10.55 9.28
C SER A 193 -1.16 11.31 9.78
N ASP A 194 -1.28 12.60 9.49
CA ASP A 194 -2.45 13.40 9.84
C ASP A 194 -3.73 12.89 9.16
N PHE A 195 -3.63 12.43 7.93
CA PHE A 195 -4.76 11.84 7.23
C PHE A 195 -5.16 10.47 7.80
N LEU A 196 -4.19 9.61 8.07
CA LEU A 196 -4.42 8.24 8.49
C LEU A 196 -4.89 8.10 9.93
N LEU A 197 -4.39 8.94 10.82
CA LEU A 197 -4.59 8.79 12.27
C LEU A 197 -5.77 9.63 12.82
N ARG A 198 -6.59 10.15 11.90
CA ARG A 198 -7.85 10.84 12.26
C ARG A 198 -8.93 9.87 12.70
#